data_d915f20ee1f981e63174efa6278ee282
#
_entry.id   d915f20ee1f981e63174efa6278ee282
#
_cell.length_a   1.000
_cell.length_b   1.000
_cell.length_c   1.000
_cell.angle_alpha   90.00
_cell.angle_beta   90.00
_cell.angle_gamma   90.00
#
_symmetry.space_group_name_H-M   'P 1'
#
loop_
_entity.id
_entity.type
_entity.pdbx_description
1 polymer ?
#
loop_
_entity_poly.entity_id
_entity_poly.type
_entity_poly.pdbx_seq_one_letter_code
_entity_poly.pdbx_strand_id
1 'polypeptide(L)'
;MYGLDINFLNDRPEYQKEVPKPAISEVSLEDSTPIIIGAAVAIAINGLVAGGWLYINKMNTGLQVDLDKLNAKLTTLDAQVKDLKAIKEKTQKFEAEAKALATVFDQIKPWSALLGELGVVVPKGVIITSIEQKEAKVSASPSPQKSDAKKDEEKEAPEPPKPTATILLSGNSNSYGKVNDFQLLLENSSFFQEKNKLISTVRKPNPTRLELRESNLTLAPEIPELNPIIEYKIEANLSPLGASELLPELKSQGAIGLVDRIEILKEKGIL
;
A
#
# COMPACT_ATOMS: atom_id res chain seq x y z
N MET A 1 78.91 -27.87 -53.64
CA MET A 1 80.17 -27.92 -52.87
C MET A 1 80.05 -29.06 -51.89
N TYR A 2 80.84 -30.15 -52.12
CA TYR A 2 80.88 -31.33 -51.26
C TYR A 2 81.95 -31.00 -50.19
N GLY A 3 81.61 -30.80 -48.95
CA GLY A 3 82.58 -30.68 -47.88
C GLY A 3 83.05 -32.09 -47.52
N LEU A 4 84.30 -32.36 -47.73
CA LEU A 4 84.93 -33.57 -47.20
C LEU A 4 85.24 -33.30 -45.73
N ASP A 5 84.55 -34.00 -44.86
CA ASP A 5 84.85 -33.99 -43.45
C ASP A 5 85.99 -35.00 -43.18
N ILE A 6 87.19 -34.52 -43.17
CA ILE A 6 88.37 -35.38 -42.98
C ILE A 6 88.71 -35.33 -41.45
N ASN A 7 88.34 -36.36 -40.72
CA ASN A 7 88.67 -36.54 -39.32
C ASN A 7 90.11 -37.00 -39.14
N PHE A 8 91.07 -36.07 -38.96
CA PHE A 8 92.50 -36.31 -38.80
C PHE A 8 92.86 -37.01 -37.47
N LEU A 9 91.93 -37.21 -36.56
CA LEU A 9 92.12 -37.84 -35.28
C LEU A 9 92.02 -39.39 -35.31
N ASN A 10 91.53 -39.97 -36.42
CA ASN A 10 91.35 -41.40 -36.54
C ASN A 10 92.65 -42.19 -36.83
N ASP A 11 93.71 -41.46 -37.26
CA ASP A 11 94.98 -42.06 -37.69
C ASP A 11 96.10 -42.06 -36.61
N ARG A 12 95.76 -41.59 -35.40
CA ARG A 12 96.71 -41.60 -34.26
C ARG A 12 96.12 -42.32 -33.07
N PRO A 13 96.41 -43.62 -32.89
CA PRO A 13 95.91 -44.43 -31.77
C PRO A 13 96.39 -43.97 -30.44
N GLU A 14 97.40 -43.19 -30.33
CA GLU A 14 98.00 -42.68 -29.09
C GLU A 14 97.25 -41.56 -28.39
N TYR A 15 96.20 -40.95 -29.15
CA TYR A 15 95.37 -39.88 -28.61
C TYR A 15 93.90 -40.30 -28.35
N GLN A 16 93.59 -41.59 -28.58
CA GLN A 16 92.30 -42.11 -28.13
C GLN A 16 92.35 -42.32 -26.64
N LYS A 17 91.89 -41.34 -25.89
CA LYS A 17 91.63 -41.57 -24.48
C LYS A 17 90.62 -42.71 -24.39
N GLU A 18 91.08 -43.85 -23.91
CA GLU A 18 90.22 -44.94 -23.51
C GLU A 18 89.23 -44.33 -22.48
N VAL A 19 87.99 -44.13 -22.89
CA VAL A 19 86.93 -43.82 -21.92
C VAL A 19 86.81 -45.06 -21.05
N PRO A 20 87.06 -44.94 -19.76
CA PRO A 20 86.89 -46.11 -18.91
C PRO A 20 85.45 -46.55 -18.99
N LYS A 21 85.18 -47.72 -19.53
CA LYS A 21 83.89 -48.37 -19.47
C LYS A 21 83.56 -48.42 -17.95
N PRO A 22 82.35 -47.91 -17.56
CA PRO A 22 81.97 -48.07 -16.17
C PRO A 22 81.99 -49.55 -15.86
N ALA A 23 82.88 -49.94 -14.97
CA ALA A 23 82.89 -51.29 -14.44
C ALA A 23 81.50 -51.47 -13.77
N ILE A 24 80.66 -52.19 -14.50
CA ILE A 24 79.48 -52.76 -13.88
C ILE A 24 80.07 -53.76 -12.88
N SER A 25 80.15 -53.35 -11.67
CA SER A 25 80.51 -54.26 -10.57
C SER A 25 79.44 -55.34 -10.60
N GLU A 26 79.81 -56.53 -10.98
CA GLU A 26 78.96 -57.72 -10.79
C GLU A 26 78.64 -57.75 -9.29
N VAL A 27 77.38 -57.33 -9.00
CA VAL A 27 76.84 -57.43 -7.66
C VAL A 27 76.71 -58.91 -7.38
N SER A 28 77.64 -59.41 -6.63
CA SER A 28 77.60 -60.78 -6.14
C SER A 28 76.35 -60.94 -5.29
N LEU A 29 75.50 -61.87 -5.68
CA LEU A 29 74.18 -62.14 -5.06
C LEU A 29 74.26 -62.63 -3.62
N GLU A 30 75.51 -62.80 -3.06
CA GLU A 30 75.71 -63.24 -1.67
C GLU A 30 75.48 -62.19 -0.62
N ASP A 31 75.50 -60.85 -0.94
CA ASP A 31 75.20 -59.78 -0.02
C ASP A 31 73.94 -58.93 -0.51
N SER A 32 72.87 -59.57 -0.88
CA SER A 32 71.65 -58.91 -1.38
C SER A 32 70.80 -58.33 -0.25
N THR A 33 71.12 -58.62 0.99
CA THR A 33 70.39 -58.10 2.17
C THR A 33 70.27 -56.58 2.24
N PRO A 34 71.28 -55.73 1.98
CA PRO A 34 71.14 -54.28 2.03
C PRO A 34 70.29 -53.73 0.86
N ILE A 35 70.34 -54.40 -0.31
CA ILE A 35 69.53 -54.00 -1.50
C ILE A 35 68.04 -54.30 -1.28
N ILE A 36 67.72 -55.43 -0.68
CA ILE A 36 66.35 -55.84 -0.34
C ILE A 36 65.80 -54.90 0.73
N ILE A 37 66.55 -54.53 1.74
CA ILE A 37 66.21 -53.58 2.79
C ILE A 37 65.97 -52.18 2.16
N GLY A 38 66.88 -51.74 1.30
CA GLY A 38 66.73 -50.46 0.58
C GLY A 38 65.47 -50.40 -0.34
N ALA A 39 65.19 -51.48 -1.07
CA ALA A 39 63.98 -51.60 -1.88
C ALA A 39 62.69 -51.62 -1.05
N ALA A 40 62.72 -52.35 0.08
CA ALA A 40 61.60 -52.40 1.01
C ALA A 40 61.31 -51.06 1.62
N VAL A 41 62.30 -50.30 2.04
CA VAL A 41 62.14 -48.92 2.56
C VAL A 41 61.64 -47.96 1.50
N ALA A 42 62.15 -48.05 0.28
CA ALA A 42 61.70 -47.23 -0.84
C ALA A 42 60.23 -47.50 -1.19
N ILE A 43 59.81 -48.76 -1.18
CA ILE A 43 58.37 -49.09 -1.39
C ILE A 43 57.50 -48.62 -0.24
N ALA A 44 57.99 -48.76 1.01
CA ALA A 44 57.28 -48.28 2.20
C ALA A 44 57.06 -46.76 2.19
N ILE A 45 58.09 -45.98 1.84
CA ILE A 45 58.02 -44.51 1.77
C ILE A 45 57.05 -44.10 0.64
N ASN A 46 57.17 -44.68 -0.57
CA ASN A 46 56.25 -44.38 -1.67
C ASN A 46 54.82 -44.83 -1.37
N GLY A 47 54.64 -45.92 -0.65
CA GLY A 47 53.34 -46.41 -0.19
C GLY A 47 52.71 -45.44 0.82
N LEU A 48 53.47 -44.88 1.77
CA LEU A 48 52.99 -43.86 2.71
C LEU A 48 52.64 -42.56 2.03
N VAL A 49 53.44 -42.11 1.04
CA VAL A 49 53.18 -40.90 0.29
C VAL A 49 51.90 -41.07 -0.57
N ALA A 50 51.79 -42.19 -1.27
CA ALA A 50 50.62 -42.49 -2.10
C ALA A 50 49.35 -42.66 -1.24
N GLY A 51 49.42 -43.36 -0.11
CA GLY A 51 48.34 -43.49 0.84
C GLY A 51 47.89 -42.16 1.45
N GLY A 52 48.89 -41.35 1.85
CA GLY A 52 48.62 -39.98 2.34
C GLY A 52 47.95 -39.08 1.30
N TRP A 53 48.44 -39.14 0.07
CA TRP A 53 47.84 -38.38 -1.04
C TRP A 53 46.39 -38.82 -1.34
N LEU A 54 46.10 -40.10 -1.38
CA LEU A 54 44.75 -40.62 -1.56
C LEU A 54 43.82 -40.23 -0.41
N TYR A 55 44.31 -40.24 0.83
CA TYR A 55 43.53 -39.83 1.98
C TYR A 55 43.17 -38.34 1.93
N ILE A 56 44.14 -37.46 1.63
CA ILE A 56 43.95 -36.03 1.50
C ILE A 56 42.99 -35.75 0.32
N ASN A 57 43.18 -36.44 -0.80
CA ASN A 57 42.31 -36.25 -1.98
C ASN A 57 40.84 -36.66 -1.70
N LYS A 58 40.64 -37.73 -0.95
CA LYS A 58 39.32 -38.17 -0.50
C LYS A 58 38.67 -37.18 0.49
N MET A 59 39.44 -36.63 1.42
CA MET A 59 38.96 -35.55 2.30
C MET A 59 38.60 -34.29 1.51
N ASN A 60 39.46 -33.91 0.57
CA ASN A 60 39.24 -32.71 -0.23
C ASN A 60 38.00 -32.81 -1.10
N THR A 61 37.74 -33.96 -1.72
CA THR A 61 36.46 -34.21 -2.47
C THR A 61 35.25 -34.22 -1.54
N GLY A 62 35.37 -34.74 -0.33
CA GLY A 62 34.33 -34.68 0.70
C GLY A 62 33.96 -33.24 1.08
N LEU A 63 35.00 -32.42 1.39
CA LEU A 63 34.80 -31.01 1.70
C LEU A 63 34.16 -30.23 0.53
N GLN A 64 34.56 -30.50 -0.73
CA GLN A 64 33.98 -29.85 -1.88
C GLN A 64 32.49 -30.16 -2.01
N VAL A 65 32.10 -31.43 -1.83
CA VAL A 65 30.67 -31.81 -1.85
C VAL A 65 29.87 -31.12 -0.75
N ASP A 66 30.44 -30.95 0.43
CA ASP A 66 29.77 -30.26 1.52
C ASP A 66 29.69 -28.75 1.28
N LEU A 67 30.73 -28.14 0.69
CA LEU A 67 30.69 -26.74 0.25
C LEU A 67 29.60 -26.53 -0.82
N ASP A 68 29.51 -27.42 -1.79
CA ASP A 68 28.48 -27.33 -2.83
C ASP A 68 27.07 -27.47 -2.24
N LYS A 69 26.87 -28.38 -1.29
CA LYS A 69 25.59 -28.52 -0.57
C LYS A 69 25.26 -27.27 0.24
N LEU A 70 26.27 -26.67 0.89
CA LEU A 70 26.07 -25.45 1.65
C LEU A 70 25.74 -24.27 0.75
N ASN A 71 26.44 -24.13 -0.37
CA ASN A 71 26.16 -23.12 -1.38
C ASN A 71 24.77 -23.27 -1.98
N ALA A 72 24.36 -24.50 -2.30
CA ALA A 72 23.00 -24.78 -2.78
C ALA A 72 21.94 -24.40 -1.73
N LYS A 73 22.18 -24.70 -0.46
CA LYS A 73 21.28 -24.27 0.63
C LYS A 73 21.25 -22.74 0.78
N LEU A 74 22.38 -22.06 0.69
CA LEU A 74 22.46 -20.59 0.73
C LEU A 74 21.65 -19.99 -0.42
N THR A 75 21.83 -20.48 -1.63
CA THR A 75 21.08 -20.00 -2.81
C THR A 75 19.58 -20.18 -2.64
N THR A 76 19.15 -21.32 -2.06
CA THR A 76 17.75 -21.60 -1.80
C THR A 76 17.19 -20.66 -0.71
N LEU A 77 17.94 -20.43 0.37
CA LEU A 77 17.55 -19.49 1.41
C LEU A 77 17.48 -18.05 0.89
N ASP A 78 18.45 -17.63 0.08
CA ASP A 78 18.45 -16.29 -0.53
C ASP A 78 17.24 -16.08 -1.44
N ALA A 79 16.87 -17.11 -2.23
CA ALA A 79 15.64 -17.08 -3.02
C ALA A 79 14.39 -16.92 -2.13
N GLN A 80 14.30 -17.71 -1.05
CA GLN A 80 13.18 -17.61 -0.10
C GLN A 80 13.12 -16.24 0.60
N VAL A 81 14.27 -15.69 1.00
CA VAL A 81 14.35 -14.35 1.61
C VAL A 81 13.91 -13.27 0.62
N LYS A 82 14.29 -13.41 -0.66
CA LYS A 82 13.89 -12.50 -1.72
C LYS A 82 12.37 -12.57 -1.97
N ASP A 83 11.82 -13.77 -2.00
CA ASP A 83 10.37 -13.98 -2.16
C ASP A 83 9.60 -13.42 -0.96
N LEU A 84 10.07 -13.66 0.27
CA LEU A 84 9.48 -13.09 1.47
C LEU A 84 9.50 -11.56 1.46
N LYS A 85 10.61 -10.93 1.02
CA LYS A 85 10.69 -9.48 0.87
C LYS A 85 9.68 -8.97 -0.17
N ALA A 86 9.60 -9.63 -1.32
CA ALA A 86 8.65 -9.27 -2.37
C ALA A 86 7.19 -9.41 -1.91
N ILE A 87 6.87 -10.46 -1.15
CA ILE A 87 5.53 -10.64 -0.55
C ILE A 87 5.26 -9.53 0.46
N LYS A 88 6.22 -9.23 1.35
CA LYS A 88 6.08 -8.18 2.35
C LYS A 88 5.84 -6.80 1.72
N GLU A 89 6.59 -6.45 0.68
CA GLU A 89 6.41 -5.21 -0.07
C GLU A 89 5.02 -5.14 -0.73
N LYS A 90 4.58 -6.25 -1.34
CA LYS A 90 3.22 -6.32 -1.90
C LYS A 90 2.15 -6.17 -0.83
N THR A 91 2.30 -6.83 0.33
CA THR A 91 1.36 -6.72 1.44
C THR A 91 1.27 -5.28 1.94
N GLN A 92 2.41 -4.63 2.18
CA GLN A 92 2.43 -3.21 2.59
C GLN A 92 1.77 -2.29 1.57
N LYS A 93 1.98 -2.55 0.27
CA LYS A 93 1.34 -1.80 -0.79
C LYS A 93 -0.18 -1.99 -0.78
N PHE A 94 -0.65 -3.23 -0.67
CA PHE A 94 -2.08 -3.52 -0.57
C PHE A 94 -2.72 -2.94 0.69
N GLU A 95 -2.02 -2.97 1.83
CA GLU A 95 -2.50 -2.34 3.06
C GLU A 95 -2.62 -0.82 2.90
N ALA A 96 -1.65 -0.17 2.27
CA ALA A 96 -1.70 1.26 1.98
C ALA A 96 -2.84 1.62 1.01
N GLU A 97 -3.04 0.83 -0.04
CA GLU A 97 -4.15 1.00 -0.99
C GLU A 97 -5.50 0.77 -0.31
N ALA A 98 -5.62 -0.26 0.53
CA ALA A 98 -6.83 -0.55 1.30
C ALA A 98 -7.15 0.58 2.27
N LYS A 99 -6.14 1.12 2.97
CA LYS A 99 -6.31 2.26 3.89
C LYS A 99 -6.74 3.53 3.14
N ALA A 100 -6.13 3.81 1.98
CA ALA A 100 -6.55 4.94 1.15
C ALA A 100 -8.01 4.79 0.68
N LEU A 101 -8.41 3.60 0.25
CA LEU A 101 -9.78 3.31 -0.15
C LEU A 101 -10.75 3.42 1.03
N ALA A 102 -10.36 2.92 2.21
CA ALA A 102 -11.15 3.03 3.43
C ALA A 102 -11.40 4.49 3.82
N THR A 103 -10.37 5.33 3.70
CA THR A 103 -10.50 6.78 3.95
C THR A 103 -11.49 7.44 2.99
N VAL A 104 -11.51 7.03 1.72
CA VAL A 104 -12.50 7.51 0.76
C VAL A 104 -13.90 7.07 1.16
N PHE A 105 -14.11 5.81 1.55
CA PHE A 105 -15.41 5.33 2.02
C PHE A 105 -15.87 6.03 3.29
N ASP A 106 -14.96 6.35 4.19
CA ASP A 106 -15.27 7.07 5.43
C ASP A 106 -15.76 8.50 5.16
N GLN A 107 -15.30 9.14 4.07
CA GLN A 107 -15.72 10.48 3.69
C GLN A 107 -17.06 10.53 2.93
N ILE A 108 -17.54 9.39 2.43
CA ILE A 108 -18.80 9.33 1.67
C ILE A 108 -19.99 9.34 2.64
N LYS A 109 -20.86 10.33 2.48
CA LYS A 109 -22.19 10.35 3.10
C LYS A 109 -23.24 9.93 2.08
N PRO A 110 -23.91 8.76 2.29
CA PRO A 110 -24.87 8.28 1.33
C PRO A 110 -26.11 9.18 1.31
N TRP A 111 -26.60 9.50 0.12
CA TRP A 111 -27.83 10.29 -0.06
C TRP A 111 -29.03 9.67 0.62
N SER A 112 -29.10 8.33 0.68
CA SER A 112 -30.20 7.63 1.36
C SER A 112 -30.27 8.01 2.85
N ALA A 113 -29.12 8.09 3.53
CA ALA A 113 -29.08 8.49 4.93
C ALA A 113 -29.39 9.97 5.11
N LEU A 114 -28.85 10.83 4.24
CA LEU A 114 -29.14 12.27 4.28
C LEU A 114 -30.61 12.56 4.06
N LEU A 115 -31.26 11.91 3.10
CA LEU A 115 -32.69 12.06 2.83
C LEU A 115 -33.55 11.46 3.96
N GLY A 116 -33.12 10.33 4.53
CA GLY A 116 -33.75 9.74 5.69
C GLY A 116 -33.73 10.71 6.88
N GLU A 117 -32.58 11.29 7.19
CA GLU A 117 -32.42 12.27 8.24
C GLU A 117 -33.26 13.53 8.00
N LEU A 118 -33.21 14.09 6.78
CA LEU A 118 -34.06 15.21 6.41
C LEU A 118 -35.56 14.90 6.61
N GLY A 119 -35.99 13.66 6.28
CA GLY A 119 -37.37 13.22 6.51
C GLY A 119 -37.80 13.23 7.96
N VAL A 120 -36.85 12.99 8.88
CA VAL A 120 -37.09 13.03 10.34
C VAL A 120 -37.05 14.47 10.88
N VAL A 121 -36.12 15.28 10.35
CA VAL A 121 -35.82 16.64 10.85
C VAL A 121 -36.83 17.68 10.33
N VAL A 122 -37.47 17.44 9.17
CA VAL A 122 -38.43 18.40 8.59
C VAL A 122 -39.68 18.54 9.45
N PRO A 123 -39.99 19.72 10.01
CA PRO A 123 -41.19 19.90 10.85
C PRO A 123 -42.47 19.98 10.00
N LYS A 124 -43.62 19.70 10.62
CA LYS A 124 -44.92 19.79 9.97
C LYS A 124 -45.17 21.20 9.43
N GLY A 125 -45.46 21.31 8.15
CA GLY A 125 -45.75 22.57 7.47
C GLY A 125 -44.55 23.22 6.79
N VAL A 126 -43.40 22.51 6.75
CA VAL A 126 -42.27 22.79 5.88
C VAL A 126 -42.23 21.73 4.77
N ILE A 127 -42.04 22.16 3.54
CA ILE A 127 -41.95 21.29 2.37
C ILE A 127 -40.64 21.63 1.66
N ILE A 128 -39.81 20.62 1.41
CA ILE A 128 -38.62 20.75 0.58
C ILE A 128 -39.00 20.52 -0.87
N THR A 129 -38.64 21.45 -1.74
CA THR A 129 -38.94 21.38 -3.19
C THR A 129 -37.69 21.06 -3.99
N SER A 130 -36.49 21.45 -3.52
CA SER A 130 -35.23 21.16 -4.20
C SER A 130 -34.13 20.97 -3.19
N ILE A 131 -33.23 20.02 -3.50
CA ILE A 131 -32.01 19.75 -2.77
C ILE A 131 -30.87 19.73 -3.78
N GLU A 132 -29.92 20.65 -3.65
CA GLU A 132 -28.79 20.80 -4.55
C GLU A 132 -27.50 20.69 -3.74
N GLN A 133 -26.59 19.80 -4.16
CA GLN A 133 -25.26 19.74 -3.59
C GLN A 133 -24.35 20.73 -4.30
N LYS A 134 -23.73 21.62 -3.56
CA LYS A 134 -22.65 22.45 -4.05
C LYS A 134 -21.34 21.71 -3.82
N GLU A 135 -20.50 21.67 -4.84
CA GLU A 135 -19.14 21.15 -4.68
C GLU A 135 -18.43 21.96 -3.61
N ALA A 136 -17.70 21.26 -2.73
CA ALA A 136 -16.87 21.91 -1.73
C ALA A 136 -15.92 22.85 -2.46
N LYS A 137 -16.05 24.15 -2.24
CA LYS A 137 -14.99 25.09 -2.59
C LYS A 137 -13.79 24.71 -1.74
N VAL A 138 -12.84 24.01 -2.32
CA VAL A 138 -11.52 23.91 -1.76
C VAL A 138 -11.03 25.34 -1.68
N SER A 139 -11.07 25.93 -0.50
CA SER A 139 -10.42 27.21 -0.25
C SER A 139 -8.96 26.96 -0.53
N ALA A 140 -8.52 27.39 -1.72
CA ALA A 140 -7.12 27.34 -2.09
C ALA A 140 -6.35 28.05 -0.99
N SER A 141 -5.64 27.28 -0.21
CA SER A 141 -4.65 27.80 0.74
C SER A 141 -3.72 28.72 -0.04
N PRO A 142 -3.39 29.91 0.48
CA PRO A 142 -2.49 30.82 -0.21
C PRO A 142 -1.17 30.10 -0.46
N SER A 143 -0.70 30.20 -1.70
CA SER A 143 0.64 29.77 -2.18
C SER A 143 1.71 30.02 -1.13
N PRO A 144 2.65 29.10 -0.89
CA PRO A 144 3.75 29.35 0.03
C PRO A 144 4.66 30.42 -0.56
N GLN A 145 4.58 31.62 0.00
CA GLN A 145 5.66 32.59 -0.12
C GLN A 145 6.91 31.99 0.53
N LYS A 146 7.95 31.83 -0.28
CA LYS A 146 9.31 31.56 0.19
C LYS A 146 9.69 32.64 1.20
N SER A 147 9.93 32.25 2.41
CA SER A 147 10.78 33.00 3.33
C SER A 147 11.70 32.00 4.01
N ASP A 148 12.99 32.16 3.72
CA ASP A 148 14.11 31.56 4.44
C ASP A 148 14.03 31.93 5.92
N ALA A 149 14.25 30.99 6.77
CA ALA A 149 15.06 30.99 7.98
C ALA A 149 14.46 30.25 9.18
N LYS A 150 15.16 29.19 9.52
CA LYS A 150 15.52 28.70 10.87
C LYS A 150 14.47 28.33 11.91
N LYS A 151 14.55 27.02 12.21
CA LYS A 151 14.73 26.43 13.55
C LYS A 151 13.51 26.13 14.42
N ASP A 152 13.37 24.79 14.62
CA ASP A 152 12.94 24.10 15.85
C ASP A 152 11.68 24.62 16.56
N GLU A 153 10.60 23.91 16.28
CA GLU A 153 9.68 23.36 17.28
C GLU A 153 8.66 22.48 16.55
N GLU A 154 8.64 21.22 16.92
CA GLU A 154 7.69 20.20 16.50
C GLU A 154 6.30 20.58 17.04
N LYS A 155 5.61 21.47 16.32
CA LYS A 155 4.18 21.68 16.45
C LYS A 155 3.52 20.91 15.34
N GLU A 156 2.77 19.89 15.73
CA GLU A 156 1.80 19.19 14.92
C GLU A 156 1.11 20.19 13.98
N ALA A 157 1.42 20.09 12.69
CA ALA A 157 0.80 20.94 11.67
C ALA A 157 -0.71 20.70 11.73
N PRO A 158 -1.55 21.74 11.80
CA PRO A 158 -3.00 21.56 11.77
C PRO A 158 -3.36 20.80 10.50
N GLU A 159 -4.05 19.67 10.68
CA GLU A 159 -4.58 18.89 9.56
C GLU A 159 -5.31 19.83 8.59
N PRO A 160 -5.07 19.71 7.27
CA PRO A 160 -5.77 20.55 6.30
C PRO A 160 -7.29 20.38 6.49
N PRO A 161 -8.08 21.45 6.48
CA PRO A 161 -9.51 21.37 6.70
C PRO A 161 -10.12 20.40 5.70
N LYS A 162 -10.77 19.35 6.21
CA LYS A 162 -11.46 18.36 5.40
C LYS A 162 -12.48 19.06 4.53
N PRO A 163 -12.55 18.80 3.22
CA PRO A 163 -13.50 19.45 2.33
C PRO A 163 -14.91 19.10 2.76
N THR A 164 -15.63 20.07 3.27
CA THR A 164 -17.03 19.93 3.69
C THR A 164 -17.94 20.21 2.53
N ALA A 165 -18.72 19.21 2.12
CA ALA A 165 -19.75 19.42 1.09
C ALA A 165 -20.89 20.27 1.67
N THR A 166 -21.44 21.18 0.86
CA THR A 166 -22.54 22.05 1.23
C THR A 166 -23.78 21.64 0.45
N ILE A 167 -24.92 21.60 1.12
CA ILE A 167 -26.24 21.34 0.51
C ILE A 167 -27.09 22.59 0.57
N LEU A 168 -27.69 22.95 -0.55
CA LEU A 168 -28.68 24.00 -0.65
C LEU A 168 -30.08 23.37 -0.62
N LEU A 169 -30.84 23.69 0.43
CA LEU A 169 -32.21 23.25 0.64
C LEU A 169 -33.12 24.41 0.28
N SER A 170 -34.02 24.19 -0.69
CA SER A 170 -35.04 25.15 -1.08
C SER A 170 -36.42 24.55 -0.86
N GLY A 171 -37.35 25.39 -0.43
CA GLY A 171 -38.69 24.88 -0.16
C GLY A 171 -39.68 25.96 0.24
N ASN A 172 -40.84 25.51 0.66
CA ASN A 172 -41.94 26.34 1.08
C ASN A 172 -42.38 26.00 2.50
N SER A 173 -42.76 27.01 3.25
CA SER A 173 -43.32 26.87 4.60
C SER A 173 -44.56 27.75 4.75
N ASN A 174 -45.41 27.43 5.69
CA ASN A 174 -46.57 28.24 6.03
C ASN A 174 -46.26 29.34 7.10
N SER A 175 -45.06 29.37 7.67
CA SER A 175 -44.66 30.34 8.68
C SER A 175 -43.16 30.52 8.72
N TYR A 176 -42.68 31.73 9.01
CA TYR A 176 -41.26 32.03 9.27
C TYR A 176 -40.74 31.26 10.49
N GLY A 177 -41.54 31.13 11.57
CA GLY A 177 -41.17 30.37 12.74
C GLY A 177 -40.77 28.92 12.42
N LYS A 178 -41.55 28.29 11.56
CA LYS A 178 -41.28 26.91 11.12
C LYS A 178 -40.03 26.79 10.26
N VAL A 179 -39.65 27.82 9.50
CA VAL A 179 -38.36 27.83 8.77
C VAL A 179 -37.21 27.93 9.78
N ASN A 180 -37.39 28.76 10.81
CA ASN A 180 -36.39 28.87 11.90
C ASN A 180 -36.28 27.57 12.71
N ASP A 181 -37.41 26.94 13.05
CA ASP A 181 -37.43 25.64 13.72
C ASP A 181 -36.69 24.59 12.89
N PHE A 182 -36.94 24.58 11.58
CA PHE A 182 -36.25 23.68 10.66
C PHE A 182 -34.74 23.91 10.64
N GLN A 183 -34.28 25.17 10.60
CA GLN A 183 -32.87 25.50 10.68
C GLN A 183 -32.25 24.99 12.00
N LEU A 184 -32.89 25.22 13.14
CA LEU A 184 -32.42 24.74 14.44
C LEU A 184 -32.37 23.20 14.52
N LEU A 185 -33.37 22.52 13.94
CA LEU A 185 -33.38 21.06 13.88
C LEU A 185 -32.25 20.51 13.01
N LEU A 186 -31.92 21.19 11.89
CA LEU A 186 -30.76 20.84 11.07
C LEU A 186 -29.45 21.04 11.84
N GLU A 187 -29.32 22.12 12.62
CA GLU A 187 -28.13 22.40 13.42
C GLU A 187 -27.93 21.36 14.56
N ASN A 188 -29.00 20.76 15.03
CA ASN A 188 -28.95 19.72 16.06
C ASN A 188 -28.77 18.31 15.52
N SER A 189 -28.70 18.12 14.19
CA SER A 189 -28.48 16.82 13.55
C SER A 189 -27.01 16.53 13.38
N SER A 190 -26.57 15.29 13.70
CA SER A 190 -25.18 14.84 13.54
C SER A 190 -24.66 14.88 12.11
N PHE A 191 -25.57 14.89 11.12
CA PHE A 191 -25.22 14.94 9.69
C PHE A 191 -24.83 16.32 9.21
N PHE A 192 -25.22 17.38 9.94
CA PHE A 192 -25.00 18.77 9.56
C PHE A 192 -24.09 19.48 10.61
N GLN A 193 -23.49 20.58 10.19
CA GLN A 193 -22.75 21.45 11.11
C GLN A 193 -23.70 22.38 11.87
N GLU A 194 -23.26 22.85 13.03
CA GLU A 194 -24.00 23.79 13.88
C GLU A 194 -24.26 25.16 13.22
N LYS A 195 -23.60 25.48 12.11
CA LYS A 195 -23.71 26.80 11.43
C LYS A 195 -24.32 26.64 10.04
N ASN A 196 -25.61 26.42 10.02
CA ASN A 196 -26.38 26.47 8.79
C ASN A 196 -26.81 27.89 8.49
N LYS A 197 -26.76 28.29 7.21
CA LYS A 197 -27.04 29.67 6.81
C LYS A 197 -28.39 29.77 6.11
N LEU A 198 -29.31 30.54 6.68
CA LEU A 198 -30.53 30.95 5.99
C LEU A 198 -30.17 32.01 4.95
N ILE A 199 -30.26 31.67 3.65
CA ILE A 199 -29.86 32.58 2.57
C ILE A 199 -31.00 33.58 2.28
N SER A 200 -32.22 33.09 2.17
CA SER A 200 -33.38 33.92 1.85
C SER A 200 -34.67 33.33 2.38
N THR A 201 -35.57 34.21 2.73
CA THR A 201 -36.97 33.90 3.00
C THR A 201 -37.83 34.98 2.34
N VAL A 202 -38.77 34.57 1.48
CA VAL A 202 -39.59 35.46 0.74
C VAL A 202 -41.05 35.03 0.91
N ARG A 203 -41.94 35.97 1.25
CA ARG A 203 -43.37 35.75 1.34
C ARG A 203 -43.97 35.83 -0.08
N LYS A 204 -44.65 34.80 -0.51
CA LYS A 204 -45.33 34.74 -1.80
C LYS A 204 -46.82 34.43 -1.61
N PRO A 205 -47.71 34.94 -2.52
CA PRO A 205 -49.09 34.49 -2.53
C PRO A 205 -49.16 32.98 -2.78
N ASN A 206 -50.09 32.31 -2.15
CA ASN A 206 -50.25 30.88 -2.32
C ASN A 206 -50.72 30.59 -3.79
N PRO A 207 -49.97 29.79 -4.56
CA PRO A 207 -50.32 29.51 -5.96
C PRO A 207 -51.49 28.53 -6.11
N THR A 208 -51.94 27.91 -5.03
CA THR A 208 -53.03 26.95 -5.04
C THR A 208 -54.33 27.71 -5.32
N ARG A 209 -55.01 27.35 -6.38
CA ARG A 209 -56.35 27.85 -6.68
C ARG A 209 -57.38 26.92 -6.05
N LEU A 210 -58.29 27.51 -5.27
CA LEU A 210 -59.47 26.79 -4.82
C LEU A 210 -60.50 26.78 -5.93
N GLU A 211 -60.78 25.63 -6.51
CA GLU A 211 -61.90 25.45 -7.45
C GLU A 211 -63.15 25.12 -6.64
N LEU A 212 -64.14 26.02 -6.68
CA LEU A 212 -65.44 25.74 -6.13
C LEU A 212 -66.17 24.76 -7.06
N ARG A 213 -66.46 23.60 -6.54
CA ARG A 213 -67.32 22.65 -7.20
C ARG A 213 -68.69 23.32 -7.24
N GLU A 214 -69.27 23.52 -8.44
CA GLU A 214 -70.59 24.08 -8.65
C GLU A 214 -71.61 23.40 -7.71
N SER A 215 -71.90 24.05 -6.61
CA SER A 215 -73.05 23.74 -5.79
C SER A 215 -74.06 24.83 -6.03
N ASN A 216 -75.35 24.46 -6.24
CA ASN A 216 -76.50 25.33 -6.48
C ASN A 216 -76.76 26.40 -5.39
N LEU A 217 -75.72 27.18 -5.04
CA LEU A 217 -75.81 28.26 -4.10
C LEU A 217 -76.02 29.60 -4.83
N THR A 218 -77.12 30.20 -4.59
CA THR A 218 -77.64 31.49 -5.16
C THR A 218 -76.90 32.74 -4.67
N LEU A 219 -75.82 32.57 -3.87
CA LEU A 219 -74.97 33.65 -3.42
C LEU A 219 -73.51 33.36 -3.90
N ALA A 220 -72.86 34.32 -4.55
CA ALA A 220 -71.52 34.26 -4.95
C ALA A 220 -70.65 33.93 -3.69
N PRO A 221 -70.05 32.75 -3.54
CA PRO A 221 -69.29 32.41 -2.37
C PRO A 221 -68.04 33.24 -2.38
N GLU A 222 -67.77 33.94 -1.25
CA GLU A 222 -66.49 34.58 -1.02
C GLU A 222 -65.45 33.51 -0.94
N ILE A 223 -64.54 33.41 -1.96
CA ILE A 223 -63.49 32.44 -2.01
C ILE A 223 -62.48 32.84 -0.92
N PRO A 224 -62.29 32.01 0.10
CA PRO A 224 -61.36 32.37 1.17
C PRO A 224 -59.95 32.48 0.59
N GLU A 225 -59.28 33.59 0.84
CA GLU A 225 -57.86 33.75 0.48
C GLU A 225 -57.01 32.76 1.25
N LEU A 226 -56.26 31.95 0.53
CA LEU A 226 -55.32 31.03 1.15
C LEU A 226 -54.15 31.80 1.77
N ASN A 227 -53.71 31.35 2.95
CA ASN A 227 -52.56 31.92 3.61
C ASN A 227 -51.37 31.97 2.69
N PRO A 228 -50.58 33.05 2.64
CA PRO A 228 -49.37 33.13 1.84
C PRO A 228 -48.37 32.14 2.30
N ILE A 229 -47.53 31.67 1.37
CA ILE A 229 -46.45 30.75 1.61
C ILE A 229 -45.12 31.51 1.80
N ILE A 230 -44.23 30.96 2.60
CA ILE A 230 -42.87 31.45 2.80
C ILE A 230 -41.95 30.55 1.99
N GLU A 231 -41.39 31.05 0.91
CA GLU A 231 -40.32 30.38 0.18
C GLU A 231 -38.99 30.61 0.96
N TYR A 232 -38.24 29.53 1.19
CA TYR A 232 -36.97 29.60 1.93
C TYR A 232 -35.85 28.95 1.12
N LYS A 233 -34.61 29.41 1.39
CA LYS A 233 -33.37 28.79 0.95
C LYS A 233 -32.39 28.71 2.13
N ILE A 234 -32.00 27.50 2.48
CA ILE A 234 -31.03 27.22 3.57
C ILE A 234 -29.81 26.57 2.97
N GLU A 235 -28.65 27.10 3.30
CA GLU A 235 -27.34 26.49 3.02
C GLU A 235 -26.92 25.72 4.25
N ALA A 236 -26.90 24.39 4.13
CA ALA A 236 -26.53 23.49 5.20
C ALA A 236 -25.17 22.83 4.87
N ASN A 237 -24.20 22.99 5.75
CA ASN A 237 -22.91 22.36 5.61
C ASN A 237 -22.97 20.95 6.22
N LEU A 238 -22.44 19.95 5.50
CA LEU A 238 -22.36 18.60 6.03
C LEU A 238 -21.32 18.56 7.16
N SER A 239 -21.58 17.72 8.15
CA SER A 239 -20.64 17.46 9.25
C SER A 239 -19.29 16.94 8.70
N PRO A 240 -18.14 17.35 9.24
CA PRO A 240 -16.82 16.81 8.88
C PRO A 240 -16.58 15.41 9.43
N LEU A 241 -17.49 14.90 10.28
CA LEU A 241 -17.39 13.55 10.87
C LEU A 241 -17.37 12.49 9.78
N GLY A 242 -16.54 11.47 9.96
CA GLY A 242 -16.48 10.32 9.08
C GLY A 242 -17.73 9.45 9.19
N ALA A 243 -17.98 8.66 8.16
CA ALA A 243 -19.07 7.69 8.20
C ALA A 243 -18.86 6.63 9.30
N SER A 244 -17.60 6.37 9.67
CA SER A 244 -17.24 5.49 10.80
C SER A 244 -17.66 6.05 12.17
N GLU A 245 -17.73 7.37 12.31
CA GLU A 245 -18.19 8.06 13.51
C GLU A 245 -19.71 8.17 13.54
N LEU A 246 -20.34 8.25 12.38
CA LEU A 246 -21.80 8.35 12.18
C LEU A 246 -22.50 7.00 12.02
N LEU A 247 -21.82 5.88 12.34
CA LEU A 247 -22.37 4.53 12.15
C LEU A 247 -23.75 4.30 12.80
N PRO A 248 -24.01 4.74 14.04
CA PRO A 248 -25.33 4.56 14.66
C PRO A 248 -26.44 5.25 13.88
N GLU A 249 -26.19 6.48 13.46
CA GLU A 249 -27.12 7.31 12.70
C GLU A 249 -27.33 6.74 11.28
N LEU A 250 -26.25 6.32 10.60
CA LEU A 250 -26.31 5.68 9.29
C LEU A 250 -27.15 4.40 9.32
N LYS A 251 -27.01 3.63 10.40
CA LYS A 251 -27.77 2.40 10.62
C LYS A 251 -29.25 2.70 10.84
N SER A 252 -29.57 3.73 11.63
CA SER A 252 -30.96 4.15 11.89
C SER A 252 -31.64 4.68 10.63
N GLN A 253 -30.88 5.32 9.71
CA GLN A 253 -31.38 5.86 8.46
C GLN A 253 -31.36 4.85 7.28
N GLY A 254 -31.07 3.58 7.56
CA GLY A 254 -31.16 2.50 6.58
C GLY A 254 -30.03 2.45 5.56
N ALA A 255 -28.88 3.07 5.82
CA ALA A 255 -27.69 3.02 4.96
C ALA A 255 -26.89 1.72 5.15
N ILE A 256 -27.57 0.57 5.22
CA ILE A 256 -27.02 -0.73 5.58
C ILE A 256 -25.77 -1.09 4.76
N GLY A 257 -25.81 -0.89 3.44
CA GLY A 257 -24.71 -1.29 2.58
C GLY A 257 -23.39 -0.53 2.82
N LEU A 258 -23.43 0.72 3.33
CA LEU A 258 -22.24 1.44 3.74
C LEU A 258 -21.79 1.00 5.15
N VAL A 259 -22.76 0.82 6.04
CA VAL A 259 -22.51 0.35 7.41
C VAL A 259 -21.77 -0.98 7.40
N ASP A 260 -22.25 -1.97 6.66
CA ASP A 260 -21.61 -3.30 6.55
C ASP A 260 -20.16 -3.19 6.06
N ARG A 261 -19.91 -2.34 5.07
CA ARG A 261 -18.55 -2.13 4.53
C ARG A 261 -17.62 -1.51 5.57
N ILE A 262 -18.09 -0.52 6.32
CA ILE A 262 -17.30 0.13 7.36
C ILE A 262 -17.05 -0.82 8.53
N GLU A 263 -18.05 -1.61 8.94
CA GLU A 263 -17.89 -2.63 9.98
C GLU A 263 -16.84 -3.68 9.58
N ILE A 264 -16.85 -4.17 8.34
CA ILE A 264 -15.83 -5.09 7.82
C ILE A 264 -14.42 -4.44 7.82
N LEU A 265 -14.31 -3.16 7.46
CA LEU A 265 -13.03 -2.45 7.46
C LEU A 265 -12.50 -2.24 8.88
N LYS A 266 -13.36 -1.96 9.85
CA LYS A 266 -13.02 -1.88 11.28
C LYS A 266 -12.60 -3.24 11.83
N GLU A 267 -13.32 -4.31 11.51
CA GLU A 267 -12.96 -5.67 11.93
C GLU A 267 -11.57 -6.10 11.41
N LYS A 268 -11.23 -5.67 10.22
CA LYS A 268 -9.90 -5.91 9.62
C LYS A 268 -8.80 -4.96 10.11
N GLY A 269 -9.12 -4.00 10.97
CA GLY A 269 -8.15 -3.02 11.49
C GLY A 269 -7.61 -2.03 10.43
N ILE A 270 -8.39 -1.78 9.37
CA ILE A 270 -8.02 -0.87 8.28
C ILE A 270 -8.51 0.56 8.58
N LEU A 271 -9.65 0.68 9.32
CA LEU A 271 -10.27 1.91 9.83
C LEU A 271 -10.17 2.00 11.33
#